data_19eb9c0ec06213d743914fc90e26737b
#
_entry.id   19eb9c0ec06213d743914fc90e26737b
#
_cell.length_a   1.000
_cell.length_b   1.000
_cell.length_c   1.000
_cell.angle_alpha   90.00
_cell.angle_beta   90.00
_cell.angle_gamma   90.00
#
_symmetry.space_group_name_H-M   'P 1'
#
loop_
_entity.id
_entity.type
_entity.pdbx_description
1 polymer ?
#
loop_
_entity_poly.entity_id
_entity_poly.type
_entity_poly.pdbx_seq_one_letter_code
_entity_poly.pdbx_strand_id
1 'polypeptide(L)'
;MTIKKKNKMILFIILTMTLSVTTGCSDAHKADPAQGKKMQSIVTNAQEDINVAEDFTEAFMEREQPGMEEALEKGYNLPLSQSAEEEAEVDCKKAMEMIRSIYAGSDKGDSLNPTPDRESISKMYEALQEIGCPVTAAGFHYTMGNYEKMEQFLEECLDGKEGELTLYYITAGGGINRSRFLFDGTDLYVIDTISTWNAKDDPAIADSSLNRIKDWKYTEKGWFAYEYCMPEYPDVTELANGNNLLRVKPMEEEYIRIAEEYLLPIGYLGNNLLRSNWDAGHLEELDYNGLYEYLFALKYQKSMGLGTYSDGIPKEEFETLMTEYLPVTAEELTRYAVYDGEKQTYGWKRLGPLTYMANRFSNSIPEVREIQENPDGTTSYTIDAVCEAMGEDCVMSHVLTMQIREDGSIRYLGNQVLEDGLEKITEYQYRLPQTDTGL
;
A
#
# COMPACT_ATOMS: atom_id res chain seq x y z
N MET A 1 30.67 -15.45 33.19
CA MET A 1 31.03 -15.54 31.75
C MET A 1 29.72 -15.49 30.97
N THR A 2 29.31 -14.30 30.58
CA THR A 2 27.95 -13.97 30.15
C THR A 2 27.87 -14.08 28.63
N ILE A 3 27.11 -15.02 28.15
CA ILE A 3 26.88 -15.22 26.70
C ILE A 3 25.78 -14.25 26.27
N LYS A 4 26.16 -13.19 25.56
CA LYS A 4 25.23 -12.31 24.84
C LYS A 4 24.65 -13.06 23.64
N LYS A 5 23.40 -13.50 23.75
CA LYS A 5 22.59 -13.90 22.59
C LYS A 5 22.28 -12.61 21.79
N LYS A 6 22.81 -12.52 20.59
CA LYS A 6 22.37 -11.54 19.59
C LYS A 6 21.05 -12.02 19.00
N ASN A 7 19.95 -11.43 19.43
CA ASN A 7 18.68 -11.53 18.72
C ASN A 7 18.84 -10.81 17.37
N LYS A 8 18.89 -11.54 16.27
CA LYS A 8 18.60 -11.00 14.95
C LYS A 8 17.08 -10.88 14.85
N MET A 9 16.60 -9.69 15.13
CA MET A 9 15.20 -9.36 15.09
C MET A 9 14.74 -9.27 13.63
N ILE A 10 13.66 -9.92 13.35
CA ILE A 10 13.00 -10.06 12.05
C ILE A 10 12.29 -8.74 11.74
N LEU A 11 12.93 -7.88 10.97
CA LEU A 11 12.43 -6.59 10.49
C LEU A 11 11.78 -6.75 9.09
N PHE A 12 11.03 -7.81 8.83
CA PHE A 12 10.62 -8.10 7.45
C PHE A 12 9.11 -8.07 7.18
N ILE A 13 8.26 -8.01 8.19
CA ILE A 13 6.82 -8.28 7.99
C ILE A 13 6.01 -7.03 7.60
N ILE A 14 6.49 -5.83 7.87
CA ILE A 14 5.71 -4.58 7.63
C ILE A 14 6.01 -3.93 6.27
N LEU A 15 6.95 -4.45 5.49
CA LEU A 15 7.44 -3.78 4.29
C LEU A 15 6.75 -4.20 2.98
N THR A 16 5.79 -5.08 3.01
CA THR A 16 5.25 -5.65 1.77
C THR A 16 4.00 -4.97 1.21
N MET A 17 3.28 -4.18 1.99
CA MET A 17 2.09 -3.48 1.48
C MET A 17 2.32 -1.99 1.11
N THR A 18 3.36 -1.34 1.62
CA THR A 18 3.57 0.10 1.42
C THR A 18 4.61 0.50 0.38
N LEU A 19 5.23 -0.44 -0.36
CA LEU A 19 6.29 -0.11 -1.32
C LEU A 19 5.81 -0.13 -2.78
N SER A 20 4.86 0.72 -3.11
CA SER A 20 4.53 0.97 -4.53
C SER A 20 5.17 2.24 -5.10
N VAL A 21 5.91 3.02 -4.34
CA VAL A 21 6.59 4.22 -4.90
C VAL A 21 7.89 4.51 -4.16
N THR A 22 8.96 3.81 -4.45
CA THR A 22 10.30 4.40 -4.44
C THR A 22 11.29 3.53 -5.18
N THR A 23 11.53 3.82 -6.44
CA THR A 23 12.78 3.48 -7.11
C THR A 23 13.84 4.49 -6.68
N GLY A 24 14.90 4.04 -6.05
CA GLY A 24 16.02 4.94 -5.79
C GLY A 24 17.19 4.29 -5.08
N CYS A 25 18.11 3.79 -5.85
CA CYS A 25 19.53 3.53 -5.62
C CYS A 25 20.12 3.87 -4.26
N SER A 26 20.86 2.94 -3.70
CA SER A 26 22.10 3.31 -3.04
C SER A 26 23.13 2.18 -3.09
N ASP A 27 24.36 2.60 -3.16
CA ASP A 27 25.60 1.94 -3.42
C ASP A 27 25.91 0.64 -2.68
N ALA A 28 26.63 -0.19 -3.43
CA ALA A 28 27.16 -1.47 -3.06
C ALA A 28 28.05 -1.47 -1.81
N HIS A 29 27.72 -2.33 -0.87
CA HIS A 29 28.74 -3.05 -0.10
C HIS A 29 28.45 -4.54 -0.19
N LYS A 30 29.44 -5.24 -0.78
CA LYS A 30 29.52 -6.68 -0.90
C LYS A 30 29.36 -7.35 0.47
N ALA A 31 28.37 -8.20 0.61
CA ALA A 31 28.29 -9.19 1.68
C ALA A 31 28.37 -10.57 1.06
N ASP A 32 29.29 -11.36 1.63
CA ASP A 32 29.72 -12.70 1.27
C ASP A 32 28.58 -13.73 1.38
N PRO A 33 28.41 -14.66 0.43
CA PRO A 33 27.36 -15.65 0.47
C PRO A 33 27.87 -16.92 1.16
N ALA A 34 27.58 -17.13 2.42
CA ALA A 34 27.47 -18.46 3.02
C ALA A 34 27.12 -18.38 4.51
N GLN A 35 25.91 -18.74 4.85
CA GLN A 35 25.57 -19.66 5.93
C GLN A 35 24.09 -19.52 6.31
N GLY A 36 23.24 -20.30 5.58
CA GLY A 36 21.94 -20.68 6.08
C GLY A 36 22.10 -21.55 7.33
N LYS A 37 21.90 -20.98 8.51
CA LYS A 37 21.65 -21.78 9.71
C LYS A 37 20.15 -21.98 9.82
N LYS A 38 19.73 -23.23 9.63
CA LYS A 38 18.42 -23.73 10.06
C LYS A 38 18.14 -23.25 11.48
N MET A 39 17.08 -22.45 11.65
CA MET A 39 16.46 -22.34 12.96
C MET A 39 15.83 -23.71 13.26
N GLN A 40 16.30 -24.36 14.31
CA GLN A 40 15.65 -25.54 14.82
C GLN A 40 14.32 -25.10 15.48
N SER A 41 13.22 -25.37 14.79
CA SER A 41 11.90 -25.41 15.38
C SER A 41 11.83 -26.55 16.40
N ILE A 42 11.25 -26.27 17.55
CA ILE A 42 10.93 -27.33 18.52
C ILE A 42 9.67 -28.01 17.97
N VAL A 43 9.87 -29.15 17.34
CA VAL A 43 8.83 -29.98 16.74
C VAL A 43 8.33 -30.99 17.74
N THR A 44 7.05 -31.10 17.89
CA THR A 44 6.39 -32.25 18.50
C THR A 44 5.30 -32.75 17.56
N ASN A 45 5.44 -34.01 17.16
CA ASN A 45 4.49 -34.72 16.30
C ASN A 45 3.14 -34.94 16.98
N ALA A 46 2.05 -34.60 16.33
CA ALA A 46 0.75 -35.20 16.54
C ALA A 46 0.10 -35.43 15.15
N GLN A 47 -0.23 -36.69 14.89
CA GLN A 47 -1.04 -37.14 13.76
C GLN A 47 -2.50 -37.12 14.17
N GLU A 48 -3.36 -36.56 13.31
CA GLU A 48 -4.71 -36.99 12.93
C GLU A 48 -5.58 -35.82 12.50
N ASP A 49 -6.43 -36.05 11.50
CA ASP A 49 -7.38 -35.11 10.91
C ASP A 49 -8.32 -34.48 11.94
N ILE A 50 -8.22 -33.18 12.20
CA ILE A 50 -9.04 -32.48 13.17
C ILE A 50 -9.43 -31.08 12.60
N ASN A 51 -10.64 -30.64 12.93
CA ASN A 51 -11.09 -29.26 12.72
C ASN A 51 -10.04 -28.28 13.24
N VAL A 52 -9.46 -27.49 12.33
CA VAL A 52 -8.22 -26.74 12.57
C VAL A 52 -8.37 -25.71 13.70
N ALA A 53 -9.56 -25.17 13.92
CA ALA A 53 -9.80 -24.21 15.02
C ALA A 53 -9.81 -24.86 16.40
N GLU A 54 -10.49 -26.01 16.58
CA GLU A 54 -10.48 -26.75 17.85
C GLU A 54 -9.10 -27.31 18.17
N ASP A 55 -8.40 -27.83 17.15
CA ASP A 55 -7.05 -28.39 17.31
C ASP A 55 -6.03 -27.32 17.65
N PHE A 56 -6.22 -26.12 17.10
CA PHE A 56 -5.34 -24.99 17.36
C PHE A 56 -5.44 -24.53 18.82
N THR A 57 -6.65 -24.39 19.35
CA THR A 57 -6.88 -23.94 20.73
C THR A 57 -6.53 -25.05 21.73
N GLU A 58 -6.93 -26.32 21.50
CA GLU A 58 -6.60 -27.44 22.36
C GLU A 58 -5.10 -27.78 22.33
N ALA A 59 -4.46 -27.86 21.16
CA ALA A 59 -3.01 -28.09 21.04
C ALA A 59 -2.17 -26.97 21.66
N PHE A 60 -2.70 -25.76 21.68
CA PHE A 60 -2.08 -24.60 22.31
C PHE A 60 -2.24 -24.63 23.83
N MET A 61 -3.40 -25.08 24.34
CA MET A 61 -3.73 -25.13 25.77
C MET A 61 -3.14 -26.34 26.49
N GLU A 62 -2.87 -27.45 25.78
CA GLU A 62 -2.33 -28.68 26.42
C GLU A 62 -0.82 -28.66 26.73
N ARG A 63 -0.09 -27.62 26.33
CA ARG A 63 1.36 -27.53 26.55
C ARG A 63 1.74 -26.40 27.49
N GLU A 64 1.77 -26.68 28.77
CA GLU A 64 2.49 -25.89 29.76
C GLU A 64 4.00 -25.88 29.44
N GLN A 65 4.43 -24.98 28.54
CA GLN A 65 5.84 -24.62 28.37
C GLN A 65 6.09 -23.22 28.94
N PRO A 66 7.16 -23.04 29.74
CA PRO A 66 7.56 -21.70 30.16
C PRO A 66 7.83 -20.83 28.92
N GLY A 67 7.04 -19.79 28.72
CA GLY A 67 7.11 -18.88 27.58
C GLY A 67 5.93 -18.95 26.60
N MET A 68 5.07 -19.97 26.67
CA MET A 68 3.88 -20.07 25.83
C MET A 68 2.83 -19.04 26.27
N GLU A 69 2.58 -18.91 27.57
CA GLU A 69 1.66 -17.93 28.13
C GLU A 69 2.09 -16.49 27.76
N GLU A 70 3.40 -16.20 27.84
CA GLU A 70 3.97 -14.91 27.42
C GLU A 70 3.81 -14.68 25.90
N ALA A 71 3.98 -15.72 25.07
CA ALA A 71 3.78 -15.61 23.63
C ALA A 71 2.31 -15.33 23.28
N LEU A 72 1.38 -16.05 23.93
CA LEU A 72 -0.07 -15.83 23.78
C LEU A 72 -0.47 -14.41 24.22
N GLU A 73 0.08 -13.92 25.33
CA GLU A 73 -0.17 -12.57 25.82
C GLU A 73 0.31 -11.50 24.80
N LYS A 74 1.50 -11.68 24.26
CA LYS A 74 2.05 -10.79 23.22
C LYS A 74 1.29 -10.86 21.89
N GLY A 75 0.78 -12.05 21.53
CA GLY A 75 -0.03 -12.29 20.34
C GLY A 75 0.73 -12.25 19.01
N TYR A 76 2.07 -12.16 19.00
CA TYR A 76 2.90 -12.17 17.78
C TYR A 76 3.99 -13.23 17.86
N ASN A 77 4.44 -13.70 16.67
CA ASN A 77 5.38 -14.82 16.55
C ASN A 77 4.94 -16.05 17.37
N LEU A 78 3.66 -16.36 17.30
CA LEU A 78 3.10 -17.53 17.96
C LEU A 78 3.70 -18.80 17.34
N PRO A 79 3.80 -19.90 18.12
CA PRO A 79 4.28 -21.17 17.58
C PRO A 79 3.39 -21.67 16.45
N LEU A 80 3.97 -21.96 15.30
CA LEU A 80 3.30 -22.55 14.16
C LEU A 80 3.55 -24.05 14.15
N SER A 81 2.50 -24.86 13.94
CA SER A 81 2.64 -26.31 13.86
C SER A 81 3.31 -26.73 12.55
N GLN A 82 4.05 -27.83 12.57
CA GLN A 82 4.69 -28.34 11.35
C GLN A 82 3.66 -28.66 10.26
N SER A 83 2.49 -29.18 10.62
CA SER A 83 1.42 -29.47 9.66
C SER A 83 0.89 -28.20 8.97
N ALA A 84 0.75 -27.10 9.70
CA ALA A 84 0.31 -25.82 9.14
C ALA A 84 1.38 -25.21 8.21
N GLU A 85 2.66 -25.35 8.55
CA GLU A 85 3.77 -24.93 7.67
C GLU A 85 3.79 -25.77 6.37
N GLU A 86 3.68 -27.09 6.48
CA GLU A 86 3.66 -27.99 5.31
C GLU A 86 2.43 -27.72 4.40
N GLU A 87 1.26 -27.50 4.97
CA GLU A 87 0.06 -27.12 4.22
C GLU A 87 0.27 -25.79 3.49
N ALA A 88 0.75 -24.77 4.19
CA ALA A 88 1.01 -23.47 3.61
C ALA A 88 2.05 -23.53 2.47
N GLU A 89 3.10 -24.34 2.63
CA GLU A 89 4.10 -24.58 1.58
C GLU A 89 3.48 -25.23 0.32
N VAL A 90 2.61 -26.23 0.52
CA VAL A 90 1.92 -26.90 -0.60
C VAL A 90 1.01 -25.93 -1.33
N ASP A 91 0.22 -25.16 -0.60
CA ASP A 91 -0.70 -24.17 -1.17
C ASP A 91 0.04 -23.06 -1.91
N CYS A 92 1.09 -22.51 -1.32
CA CYS A 92 1.92 -21.50 -1.96
C CYS A 92 2.58 -22.03 -3.24
N LYS A 93 3.14 -23.23 -3.21
CA LYS A 93 3.75 -23.85 -4.40
C LYS A 93 2.70 -24.04 -5.50
N LYS A 94 1.51 -24.53 -5.17
CA LYS A 94 0.42 -24.68 -6.14
C LYS A 94 0.03 -23.34 -6.76
N ALA A 95 -0.19 -22.31 -5.95
CA ALA A 95 -0.56 -20.98 -6.42
C ALA A 95 0.56 -20.36 -7.28
N MET A 96 1.81 -20.44 -6.86
CA MET A 96 2.97 -19.95 -7.62
C MET A 96 3.13 -20.68 -8.96
N GLU A 97 2.90 -21.99 -9.00
CA GLU A 97 3.01 -22.75 -10.26
C GLU A 97 1.94 -22.34 -11.28
N MET A 98 0.73 -21.95 -10.85
CA MET A 98 -0.31 -21.43 -11.75
C MET A 98 0.11 -20.15 -12.47
N ILE A 99 0.87 -19.29 -11.80
CA ILE A 99 1.29 -17.99 -12.35
C ILE A 99 2.71 -18.01 -12.93
N ARG A 100 3.42 -19.14 -12.82
CA ARG A 100 4.83 -19.26 -13.21
C ARG A 100 5.12 -18.84 -14.65
N SER A 101 4.32 -19.31 -15.59
CA SER A 101 4.51 -18.98 -17.01
C SER A 101 4.28 -17.51 -17.31
N ILE A 102 3.34 -16.87 -16.60
CA ILE A 102 3.06 -15.44 -16.72
C ILE A 102 4.25 -14.65 -16.15
N TYR A 103 4.70 -15.02 -14.94
CA TYR A 103 5.87 -14.40 -14.31
C TYR A 103 7.13 -14.51 -15.18
N ALA A 104 7.43 -15.71 -15.71
CA ALA A 104 8.60 -15.93 -16.55
C ALA A 104 8.55 -15.12 -17.86
N GLY A 105 7.36 -14.88 -18.40
CA GLY A 105 7.16 -14.11 -19.64
C GLY A 105 6.98 -12.60 -19.43
N SER A 106 6.92 -12.10 -18.19
CA SER A 106 6.70 -10.69 -17.90
C SER A 106 7.90 -9.82 -18.21
N ASP A 107 7.64 -8.57 -18.60
CA ASP A 107 8.67 -7.52 -18.58
C ASP A 107 8.89 -7.09 -17.12
N LYS A 108 10.12 -7.29 -16.64
CA LYS A 108 10.52 -6.98 -15.27
C LYS A 108 11.40 -5.74 -15.18
N GLY A 109 11.60 -5.05 -16.31
CA GLY A 109 12.50 -3.90 -16.41
C GLY A 109 13.97 -4.26 -16.10
N ASP A 110 14.81 -3.23 -16.10
CA ASP A 110 16.26 -3.36 -15.90
C ASP A 110 16.71 -3.10 -14.45
N SER A 111 15.79 -3.14 -13.49
CA SER A 111 16.08 -2.84 -12.09
C SER A 111 16.75 -4.03 -11.38
N LEU A 112 17.52 -3.75 -10.30
CA LEU A 112 18.09 -4.80 -9.44
C LEU A 112 17.01 -5.61 -8.72
N ASN A 113 15.83 -5.01 -8.53
CA ASN A 113 14.65 -5.68 -8.01
C ASN A 113 13.63 -5.76 -9.15
N PRO A 114 13.63 -6.83 -9.92
CA PRO A 114 12.74 -6.99 -11.05
C PRO A 114 11.28 -6.98 -10.58
N THR A 115 10.47 -6.13 -11.19
CA THR A 115 9.05 -6.00 -10.86
C THR A 115 8.26 -6.26 -12.14
N PRO A 116 7.42 -7.31 -12.19
CA PRO A 116 6.56 -7.54 -13.34
C PRO A 116 5.71 -6.30 -13.68
N ASP A 117 5.48 -6.09 -14.97
CA ASP A 117 4.61 -5.03 -15.44
C ASP A 117 3.15 -5.23 -14.98
N ARG A 118 2.36 -4.14 -14.98
CA ARG A 118 0.96 -4.15 -14.50
C ARG A 118 0.09 -5.16 -15.26
N GLU A 119 0.31 -5.34 -16.57
CA GLU A 119 -0.46 -6.29 -17.36
C GLU A 119 -0.19 -7.73 -16.92
N SER A 120 1.07 -8.03 -16.62
CA SER A 120 1.46 -9.35 -16.09
C SER A 120 0.89 -9.60 -14.70
N ILE A 121 0.89 -8.62 -13.81
CA ILE A 121 0.22 -8.72 -12.49
C ILE A 121 -1.29 -8.96 -12.67
N SER A 122 -1.94 -8.26 -13.59
CA SER A 122 -3.36 -8.47 -13.89
C SER A 122 -3.66 -9.91 -14.36
N LYS A 123 -2.84 -10.45 -15.26
CA LYS A 123 -2.97 -11.84 -15.71
C LYS A 123 -2.74 -12.86 -14.57
N MET A 124 -1.79 -12.59 -13.68
CA MET A 124 -1.57 -13.43 -12.51
C MET A 124 -2.78 -13.38 -11.57
N TYR A 125 -3.33 -12.19 -11.34
CA TYR A 125 -4.53 -11.99 -10.53
C TYR A 125 -5.73 -12.75 -11.10
N GLU A 126 -5.97 -12.66 -12.41
CA GLU A 126 -7.02 -13.43 -13.08
C GLU A 126 -6.81 -14.95 -12.94
N ALA A 127 -5.59 -15.43 -13.17
CA ALA A 127 -5.28 -16.85 -13.05
C ALA A 127 -5.46 -17.39 -11.63
N LEU A 128 -5.10 -16.63 -10.59
CA LEU A 128 -5.26 -17.08 -9.21
C LEU A 128 -6.71 -17.11 -8.73
N GLN A 129 -7.61 -16.34 -9.33
CA GLN A 129 -9.04 -16.42 -8.99
C GLN A 129 -9.64 -17.81 -9.25
N GLU A 130 -9.04 -18.61 -10.16
CA GLU A 130 -9.46 -19.98 -10.43
C GLU A 130 -9.25 -20.94 -9.24
N ILE A 131 -8.41 -20.56 -8.25
CA ILE A 131 -8.28 -21.32 -6.98
C ILE A 131 -9.60 -21.28 -6.21
N GLY A 132 -10.40 -20.23 -6.43
CA GLY A 132 -11.68 -20.03 -5.77
C GLY A 132 -11.56 -19.44 -4.36
N CYS A 133 -10.36 -19.06 -3.87
CA CYS A 133 -10.15 -18.24 -2.69
C CYS A 133 -10.22 -16.76 -3.05
N PRO A 134 -10.41 -15.85 -2.07
CA PRO A 134 -10.18 -14.43 -2.27
C PRO A 134 -8.77 -14.14 -2.78
N VAL A 135 -8.67 -13.21 -3.73
CA VAL A 135 -7.39 -12.80 -4.33
C VAL A 135 -7.33 -11.29 -4.43
N THR A 136 -6.19 -10.72 -4.07
CA THR A 136 -5.86 -9.32 -4.36
C THR A 136 -4.42 -9.20 -4.84
N ALA A 137 -3.98 -8.03 -5.28
CA ALA A 137 -2.66 -7.84 -5.85
C ALA A 137 -2.13 -6.43 -5.61
N ALA A 138 -0.82 -6.26 -5.67
CA ALA A 138 -0.18 -4.96 -5.66
C ALA A 138 -0.73 -4.08 -6.79
N GLY A 139 -1.17 -2.87 -6.42
CA GLY A 139 -1.80 -1.93 -7.34
C GLY A 139 -3.30 -2.15 -7.60
N PHE A 140 -3.91 -3.17 -6.98
CA PHE A 140 -5.37 -3.42 -7.02
C PHE A 140 -6.00 -2.99 -5.70
N HIS A 141 -6.14 -1.68 -5.52
CA HIS A 141 -6.55 -1.09 -4.24
C HIS A 141 -8.06 -1.16 -3.98
N TYR A 142 -8.88 -1.34 -5.02
CA TYR A 142 -10.33 -1.14 -4.95
C TYR A 142 -11.15 -2.38 -5.30
N THR A 143 -10.50 -3.52 -5.45
CA THR A 143 -11.15 -4.77 -5.85
C THR A 143 -10.50 -6.00 -5.21
N MET A 144 -11.30 -7.03 -5.02
CA MET A 144 -10.87 -8.36 -4.57
C MET A 144 -11.60 -9.41 -5.40
N GLY A 145 -10.86 -10.32 -6.01
CA GLY A 145 -11.46 -11.48 -6.70
C GLY A 145 -12.05 -12.46 -5.69
N ASN A 146 -13.19 -13.08 -6.02
CA ASN A 146 -13.91 -14.00 -5.13
C ASN A 146 -14.24 -13.40 -3.76
N TYR A 147 -14.50 -12.08 -3.71
CA TYR A 147 -14.69 -11.30 -2.50
C TYR A 147 -15.85 -11.78 -1.63
N GLU A 148 -16.87 -12.37 -2.22
CA GLU A 148 -18.06 -12.85 -1.50
C GLU A 148 -17.71 -13.85 -0.40
N LYS A 149 -16.65 -14.63 -0.60
CA LYS A 149 -16.17 -15.56 0.43
C LYS A 149 -15.54 -14.84 1.63
N MET A 150 -14.79 -13.77 1.35
CA MET A 150 -14.21 -12.94 2.41
C MET A 150 -15.31 -12.19 3.17
N GLU A 151 -16.28 -11.62 2.44
CA GLU A 151 -17.43 -10.94 3.03
C GLU A 151 -18.22 -11.89 3.92
N GLN A 152 -18.58 -13.08 3.42
CA GLN A 152 -19.27 -14.09 4.20
C GLN A 152 -18.49 -14.50 5.47
N PHE A 153 -17.19 -14.74 5.35
CA PHE A 153 -16.34 -15.08 6.49
C PHE A 153 -16.36 -13.98 7.55
N LEU A 154 -16.20 -12.73 7.16
CA LEU A 154 -16.22 -11.61 8.10
C LEU A 154 -17.58 -11.41 8.76
N GLU A 155 -18.68 -11.59 8.02
CA GLU A 155 -20.04 -11.54 8.58
C GLU A 155 -20.27 -12.67 9.59
N GLU A 156 -19.79 -13.88 9.30
CA GLU A 156 -19.87 -15.01 10.21
C GLU A 156 -19.02 -14.78 11.48
N CYS A 157 -17.84 -14.16 11.36
CA CYS A 157 -17.03 -13.76 12.51
C CYS A 157 -17.75 -12.71 13.38
N LEU A 158 -18.43 -11.72 12.76
CA LEU A 158 -19.23 -10.74 13.51
C LEU A 158 -20.40 -11.38 14.27
N ASP A 159 -20.93 -12.49 13.76
CA ASP A 159 -21.94 -13.34 14.44
C ASP A 159 -21.32 -14.26 15.54
N GLY A 160 -20.01 -14.25 15.74
CA GLY A 160 -19.28 -15.09 16.70
C GLY A 160 -19.16 -16.56 16.25
N LYS A 161 -19.29 -16.85 14.96
CA LYS A 161 -19.12 -18.20 14.41
C LYS A 161 -17.66 -18.48 14.11
N GLU A 162 -17.14 -19.57 14.65
CA GLU A 162 -15.81 -20.09 14.31
C GLU A 162 -15.69 -20.36 12.80
N GLY A 163 -14.51 -20.08 12.25
CA GLY A 163 -14.30 -20.29 10.83
C GLY A 163 -12.88 -19.97 10.38
N GLU A 164 -12.60 -20.30 9.13
CA GLU A 164 -11.32 -20.04 8.50
C GLU A 164 -11.47 -19.62 7.05
N LEU A 165 -10.51 -18.83 6.58
CA LEU A 165 -10.45 -18.40 5.19
C LEU A 165 -9.01 -18.16 4.75
N THR A 166 -8.67 -18.62 3.55
CA THR A 166 -7.39 -18.31 2.90
C THR A 166 -7.56 -17.22 1.85
N LEU A 167 -6.72 -16.19 1.94
CA LEU A 167 -6.56 -15.09 0.99
C LEU A 167 -5.19 -15.19 0.31
N TYR A 168 -5.12 -14.92 -0.98
CA TYR A 168 -3.87 -14.76 -1.72
C TYR A 168 -3.66 -13.30 -2.14
N TYR A 169 -2.49 -12.78 -1.83
CA TYR A 169 -2.04 -11.46 -2.27
C TYR A 169 -0.83 -11.61 -3.19
N ILE A 170 -0.93 -11.10 -4.43
CA ILE A 170 0.21 -11.05 -5.36
C ILE A 170 1.03 -9.82 -5.05
N THR A 171 2.28 -10.02 -4.65
CA THR A 171 3.20 -8.92 -4.33
C THR A 171 3.65 -8.18 -5.59
N ALA A 172 4.16 -6.96 -5.44
CA ALA A 172 4.73 -6.19 -6.55
C ALA A 172 5.86 -6.95 -7.29
N GLY A 173 6.62 -7.79 -6.59
CA GLY A 173 7.63 -8.67 -7.18
C GLY A 173 7.08 -9.92 -7.86
N GLY A 174 5.75 -10.07 -7.97
CA GLY A 174 5.10 -11.24 -8.57
C GLY A 174 5.14 -12.50 -7.70
N GLY A 175 5.60 -12.42 -6.46
CA GLY A 175 5.46 -13.48 -5.46
C GLY A 175 4.06 -13.48 -4.84
N ILE A 176 3.84 -14.37 -3.89
CA ILE A 176 2.53 -14.53 -3.23
C ILE A 176 2.71 -14.42 -1.72
N ASN A 177 1.85 -13.66 -1.07
CA ASN A 177 1.56 -13.79 0.36
C ASN A 177 0.24 -14.57 0.49
N ARG A 178 0.27 -15.69 1.22
CA ARG A 178 -0.90 -16.47 1.60
C ARG A 178 -1.24 -16.17 3.03
N SER A 179 -2.39 -15.53 3.27
CA SER A 179 -2.91 -15.21 4.59
C SER A 179 -4.07 -16.15 4.90
N ARG A 180 -3.91 -17.06 5.87
CA ARG A 180 -4.99 -17.89 6.38
C ARG A 180 -5.50 -17.29 7.67
N PHE A 181 -6.70 -16.73 7.62
CA PHE A 181 -7.43 -16.21 8.77
C PHE A 181 -8.13 -17.34 9.49
N LEU A 182 -8.05 -17.32 10.82
CA LEU A 182 -8.64 -18.33 11.72
C LEU A 182 -9.38 -17.57 12.83
N PHE A 183 -10.69 -17.76 12.92
CA PHE A 183 -11.50 -17.17 13.99
C PHE A 183 -12.04 -18.27 14.90
N ASP A 184 -11.73 -18.20 16.19
CA ASP A 184 -12.10 -19.20 17.20
C ASP A 184 -13.41 -18.87 17.95
N GLY A 185 -14.19 -17.92 17.41
CA GLY A 185 -15.41 -17.41 18.05
C GLY A 185 -15.16 -16.22 18.97
N THR A 186 -13.92 -15.85 19.24
CA THR A 186 -13.53 -14.72 20.10
C THR A 186 -12.38 -13.93 19.49
N ASP A 187 -11.27 -14.59 19.20
CA ASP A 187 -10.05 -14.00 18.66
C ASP A 187 -9.85 -14.35 17.19
N LEU A 188 -9.29 -13.43 16.44
CA LEU A 188 -8.90 -13.65 15.05
C LEU A 188 -7.38 -13.78 14.95
N TYR A 189 -6.94 -14.84 14.30
CA TYR A 189 -5.53 -15.14 14.05
C TYR A 189 -5.26 -15.15 12.55
N VAL A 190 -4.01 -14.98 12.18
CA VAL A 190 -3.58 -15.11 10.78
C VAL A 190 -2.26 -15.86 10.68
N ILE A 191 -2.21 -16.82 9.77
CA ILE A 191 -0.98 -17.48 9.32
C ILE A 191 -0.60 -16.84 7.99
N ASP A 192 0.45 -16.01 8.00
CA ASP A 192 1.02 -15.44 6.80
C ASP A 192 2.18 -16.30 6.30
N THR A 193 2.18 -16.61 5.02
CA THR A 193 3.27 -17.34 4.36
C THR A 193 3.67 -16.62 3.09
N ILE A 194 4.91 -16.14 3.06
CA ILE A 194 5.47 -15.39 1.94
C ILE A 194 6.23 -16.33 1.02
N SER A 195 5.84 -16.36 -0.24
CA SER A 195 6.51 -17.11 -1.29
C SER A 195 7.05 -16.17 -2.36
N THR A 196 8.29 -16.37 -2.75
CA THR A 196 9.00 -15.55 -3.73
C THR A 196 9.60 -16.42 -4.82
N TRP A 197 10.08 -15.79 -5.89
CA TRP A 197 10.82 -16.46 -6.96
C TRP A 197 12.31 -16.48 -6.62
N ASN A 198 12.96 -17.64 -6.74
CA ASN A 198 14.42 -17.72 -6.65
C ASN A 198 15.07 -17.31 -7.99
N ALA A 199 16.39 -17.31 -8.05
CA ALA A 199 17.15 -16.92 -9.24
C ALA A 199 16.92 -17.83 -10.48
N LYS A 200 16.17 -18.92 -10.33
CA LYS A 200 15.80 -19.85 -11.42
C LYS A 200 14.32 -19.79 -11.76
N ASP A 201 13.61 -18.79 -11.23
CA ASP A 201 12.15 -18.68 -11.31
C ASP A 201 11.42 -19.91 -10.73
N ASP A 202 12.01 -20.55 -9.69
CA ASP A 202 11.32 -21.57 -8.91
C ASP A 202 10.73 -20.95 -7.64
N PRO A 203 9.53 -21.40 -7.20
CA PRO A 203 8.92 -20.95 -5.95
C PRO A 203 9.79 -21.29 -4.74
N ALA A 204 9.93 -20.35 -3.81
CA ALA A 204 10.64 -20.52 -2.56
C ALA A 204 9.87 -19.83 -1.42
N ILE A 205 9.65 -20.56 -0.31
CA ILE A 205 9.09 -19.95 0.90
C ILE A 205 10.17 -19.06 1.52
N ALA A 206 9.84 -17.80 1.71
CA ALA A 206 10.72 -16.83 2.34
C ALA A 206 10.51 -16.75 3.85
N ASP A 207 9.24 -16.82 4.30
CA ASP A 207 8.87 -16.73 5.71
C ASP A 207 7.49 -17.33 5.95
N SER A 208 7.23 -17.76 7.19
CA SER A 208 5.90 -18.12 7.69
C SER A 208 5.77 -17.67 9.14
N SER A 209 4.66 -17.05 9.49
CA SER A 209 4.40 -16.53 10.83
C SER A 209 2.94 -16.70 11.21
N LEU A 210 2.69 -16.86 12.51
CA LEU A 210 1.36 -16.88 13.09
C LEU A 210 1.23 -15.72 14.07
N ASN A 211 0.22 -14.87 13.85
CA ASN A 211 -0.03 -13.71 14.70
C ASN A 211 -1.51 -13.61 15.05
N ARG A 212 -1.82 -13.14 16.25
CA ARG A 212 -3.16 -12.71 16.63
C ARG A 212 -3.41 -11.33 16.06
N ILE A 213 -4.62 -11.08 15.62
CA ILE A 213 -5.11 -9.76 15.26
C ILE A 213 -5.59 -9.08 16.53
N LYS A 214 -5.02 -7.92 16.85
CA LYS A 214 -5.28 -7.15 18.05
C LYS A 214 -6.66 -6.53 18.06
N ASP A 215 -7.05 -5.98 16.90
CA ASP A 215 -8.35 -5.36 16.65
C ASP A 215 -8.70 -5.47 15.17
N TRP A 216 -9.99 -5.54 14.84
CA TRP A 216 -10.45 -5.58 13.47
C TRP A 216 -11.88 -5.06 13.33
N LYS A 217 -12.19 -4.57 12.14
CA LYS A 217 -13.54 -4.14 11.75
C LYS A 217 -13.80 -4.43 10.27
N TYR A 218 -15.03 -4.79 9.94
CA TYR A 218 -15.52 -4.78 8.56
C TYR A 218 -16.45 -3.59 8.41
N THR A 219 -16.08 -2.62 7.57
CA THR A 219 -16.78 -1.35 7.48
C THR A 219 -17.97 -1.41 6.52
N GLU A 220 -18.93 -0.51 6.68
CA GLU A 220 -20.07 -0.38 5.76
C GLU A 220 -19.64 -0.10 4.31
N LYS A 221 -18.46 0.48 4.12
CA LYS A 221 -17.86 0.73 2.82
C LYS A 221 -17.27 -0.53 2.17
N GLY A 222 -17.16 -1.62 2.91
CA GLY A 222 -16.59 -2.89 2.45
C GLY A 222 -15.07 -2.97 2.60
N TRP A 223 -14.48 -2.27 3.57
CA TRP A 223 -13.10 -2.43 3.97
C TRP A 223 -12.97 -3.35 5.18
N PHE A 224 -12.04 -4.31 5.11
CA PHE A 224 -11.56 -5.06 6.26
C PHE A 224 -10.31 -4.38 6.79
N ALA A 225 -10.46 -3.68 7.91
CA ALA A 225 -9.37 -3.07 8.65
C ALA A 225 -8.99 -3.95 9.82
N TYR A 226 -7.70 -4.22 10.01
CA TYR A 226 -7.20 -5.01 11.13
C TYR A 226 -5.80 -4.57 11.56
N GLU A 227 -5.49 -4.79 12.84
CA GLU A 227 -4.20 -4.47 13.44
C GLU A 227 -3.56 -5.74 13.98
N TYR A 228 -2.34 -6.06 13.54
CA TYR A 228 -1.55 -7.15 14.12
C TYR A 228 -1.12 -6.83 15.56
N CYS A 229 -1.08 -7.86 16.40
CA CYS A 229 -0.23 -7.79 17.58
C CYS A 229 1.23 -7.75 17.11
N MET A 230 2.01 -6.80 17.61
CA MET A 230 3.40 -6.61 17.22
C MET A 230 4.21 -6.00 18.37
N PRO A 231 5.53 -6.10 18.34
CA PRO A 231 6.38 -5.42 19.32
C PRO A 231 6.16 -3.91 19.31
N GLU A 232 6.22 -3.29 20.49
CA GLU A 232 6.11 -1.85 20.65
C GLU A 232 7.49 -1.17 20.64
N TYR A 233 7.49 0.18 20.50
CA TYR A 233 8.68 0.97 20.70
C TYR A 233 9.24 0.73 22.13
N PRO A 234 10.56 0.54 22.36
CA PRO A 234 11.66 0.80 21.40
C PRO A 234 12.09 -0.41 20.56
N ASP A 235 11.43 -1.57 20.65
CA ASP A 235 11.82 -2.78 19.95
C ASP A 235 11.63 -2.66 18.45
N VAL A 236 10.69 -1.80 18.02
CA VAL A 236 10.45 -1.38 16.63
C VAL A 236 10.49 0.15 16.54
N THR A 237 10.53 0.68 15.31
CA THR A 237 10.50 2.14 15.10
C THR A 237 9.09 2.68 15.34
N GLU A 238 8.96 3.97 15.73
CA GLU A 238 7.67 4.64 15.90
C GLU A 238 6.81 4.69 14.61
N LEU A 239 7.44 4.50 13.44
CA LEU A 239 6.74 4.44 12.16
C LEU A 239 6.17 3.04 11.86
N ALA A 240 6.65 2.01 12.57
CA ALA A 240 6.11 0.68 12.45
C ALA A 240 4.72 0.64 13.10
N ASN A 241 3.77 0.04 12.39
CA ASN A 241 2.43 -0.19 12.90
C ASN A 241 1.91 -1.54 12.35
N GLY A 242 0.94 -2.11 13.04
CA GLY A 242 0.32 -3.38 12.64
C GLY A 242 -0.90 -3.22 11.74
N ASN A 243 -1.24 -2.01 11.33
CA ASN A 243 -2.46 -1.75 10.58
C ASN A 243 -2.40 -2.32 9.17
N ASN A 244 -3.51 -2.89 8.75
CA ASN A 244 -3.76 -3.41 7.41
C ASN A 244 -5.16 -3.02 6.98
N LEU A 245 -5.34 -2.81 5.70
CA LEU A 245 -6.61 -2.41 5.13
C LEU A 245 -6.83 -3.09 3.78
N LEU A 246 -7.83 -3.94 3.68
CA LEU A 246 -8.17 -4.69 2.48
C LEU A 246 -9.54 -4.26 1.97
N ARG A 247 -9.61 -3.86 0.70
CA ARG A 247 -10.88 -3.64 0.03
C ARG A 247 -11.50 -5.00 -0.31
N VAL A 248 -12.50 -5.41 0.45
CA VAL A 248 -13.23 -6.66 0.24
C VAL A 248 -14.30 -6.45 -0.84
N LYS A 249 -15.30 -5.62 -0.56
CA LYS A 249 -16.36 -5.34 -1.51
C LYS A 249 -15.86 -4.39 -2.62
N PRO A 250 -15.81 -4.82 -3.88
CA PRO A 250 -15.32 -3.98 -4.98
C PRO A 250 -16.11 -2.68 -5.10
N MET A 251 -15.42 -1.61 -5.49
CA MET A 251 -16.08 -0.37 -5.93
C MET A 251 -16.75 -0.57 -7.28
N GLU A 252 -17.65 0.33 -7.66
CA GLU A 252 -18.20 0.40 -9.01
C GLU A 252 -17.08 0.67 -10.03
N GLU A 253 -17.14 0.03 -11.20
CA GLU A 253 -16.10 0.12 -12.24
C GLU A 253 -15.76 1.56 -12.64
N GLU A 254 -16.76 2.44 -12.72
CA GLU A 254 -16.55 3.85 -13.05
C GLU A 254 -15.75 4.56 -11.94
N TYR A 255 -16.03 4.27 -10.67
CA TYR A 255 -15.32 4.86 -9.54
C TYR A 255 -13.87 4.38 -9.49
N ILE A 256 -13.66 3.07 -9.76
CA ILE A 256 -12.30 2.51 -9.88
C ILE A 256 -11.53 3.21 -10.99
N ARG A 257 -12.14 3.35 -12.17
CA ARG A 257 -11.52 4.00 -13.32
C ARG A 257 -11.09 5.43 -12.99
N ILE A 258 -11.98 6.24 -12.44
CA ILE A 258 -11.67 7.63 -12.04
C ILE A 258 -10.53 7.67 -11.01
N ALA A 259 -10.60 6.81 -9.99
CA ALA A 259 -9.58 6.73 -8.96
C ALA A 259 -8.21 6.35 -9.54
N GLU A 260 -8.14 5.31 -10.37
CA GLU A 260 -6.89 4.80 -10.92
C GLU A 260 -6.29 5.70 -12.02
N GLU A 261 -7.12 6.26 -12.92
CA GLU A 261 -6.63 7.05 -14.03
C GLU A 261 -6.24 8.47 -13.61
N TYR A 262 -6.96 9.09 -12.66
CA TYR A 262 -6.80 10.53 -12.41
C TYR A 262 -6.41 10.90 -10.98
N LEU A 263 -6.70 10.08 -9.98
CA LEU A 263 -6.50 10.44 -8.58
C LEU A 263 -5.27 9.77 -7.96
N LEU A 264 -5.11 8.46 -8.12
CA LEU A 264 -3.95 7.70 -7.61
C LEU A 264 -2.61 8.23 -8.13
N PRO A 265 -2.47 8.63 -9.42
CA PRO A 265 -1.21 9.20 -9.90
C PRO A 265 -0.81 10.50 -9.21
N ILE A 266 -1.77 11.25 -8.68
CA ILE A 266 -1.53 12.47 -7.90
C ILE A 266 -1.32 12.12 -6.42
N GLY A 267 -2.26 11.39 -5.80
CA GLY A 267 -2.18 10.96 -4.41
C GLY A 267 -2.04 12.11 -3.41
N TYR A 268 -1.61 11.76 -2.18
CA TYR A 268 -1.47 12.73 -1.09
C TYR A 268 -0.01 12.96 -0.65
N LEU A 269 0.94 12.33 -1.33
CA LEU A 269 2.36 12.43 -1.02
C LEU A 269 3.04 13.52 -1.84
N GLY A 270 3.71 14.48 -1.20
CA GLY A 270 4.63 15.42 -1.85
C GLY A 270 4.02 16.44 -2.78
N ASN A 271 2.70 16.56 -2.79
CA ASN A 271 1.90 17.65 -3.39
C ASN A 271 0.65 17.87 -2.53
N ASN A 272 -0.03 18.97 -2.75
CA ASN A 272 -1.21 19.33 -1.94
C ASN A 272 -2.50 19.48 -2.74
N LEU A 273 -2.55 19.01 -3.99
CA LEU A 273 -3.71 19.16 -4.85
C LEU A 273 -4.99 18.58 -4.23
N LEU A 274 -4.90 17.37 -3.64
CA LEU A 274 -6.04 16.66 -3.04
C LEU A 274 -6.22 16.90 -1.54
N ARG A 275 -5.32 17.65 -0.89
CA ARG A 275 -5.30 17.82 0.57
C ARG A 275 -5.33 19.26 1.06
N SER A 276 -5.61 20.21 0.20
CA SER A 276 -5.80 21.63 0.54
C SER A 276 -7.04 22.20 -0.13
N ASN A 277 -7.55 23.30 0.41
CA ASN A 277 -8.63 24.05 -0.22
C ASN A 277 -8.02 24.97 -1.27
N TRP A 278 -8.48 24.87 -2.48
CA TRP A 278 -8.07 25.72 -3.58
C TRP A 278 -9.12 25.76 -4.69
N ASP A 279 -9.21 26.86 -5.41
CA ASP A 279 -10.03 27.07 -6.60
C ASP A 279 -9.40 28.15 -7.49
N ALA A 280 -10.09 28.60 -8.53
CA ALA A 280 -9.61 29.65 -9.42
C ALA A 280 -9.35 31.01 -8.71
N GLY A 281 -9.90 31.23 -7.52
CA GLY A 281 -9.66 32.41 -6.69
C GLY A 281 -8.53 32.29 -5.68
N HIS A 282 -8.03 31.06 -5.46
CA HIS A 282 -7.04 30.71 -4.43
C HIS A 282 -5.97 29.75 -5.00
N LEU A 283 -5.40 30.13 -6.15
CA LEU A 283 -4.37 29.34 -6.85
C LEU A 283 -3.01 29.39 -6.15
N GLU A 284 -2.76 30.41 -5.33
CA GLU A 284 -1.57 30.57 -4.51
C GLU A 284 -1.37 29.47 -3.45
N GLU A 285 -2.43 28.76 -3.11
CA GLU A 285 -2.39 27.66 -2.12
C GLU A 285 -1.69 26.38 -2.64
N LEU A 286 -1.47 26.26 -3.95
CA LEU A 286 -0.91 25.04 -4.55
C LEU A 286 0.62 25.02 -4.54
N ASP A 287 1.19 23.84 -4.21
CA ASP A 287 2.62 23.55 -4.41
C ASP A 287 2.88 23.10 -5.85
N TYR A 288 2.99 24.04 -6.76
CA TYR A 288 3.25 23.78 -8.18
C TYR A 288 4.56 23.02 -8.40
N ASN A 289 5.61 23.36 -7.63
CA ASN A 289 6.92 22.71 -7.73
C ASN A 289 6.86 21.25 -7.29
N GLY A 290 6.06 20.95 -6.26
CA GLY A 290 5.79 19.60 -5.81
C GLY A 290 4.90 18.81 -6.76
N LEU A 291 3.92 19.46 -7.36
CA LEU A 291 2.92 18.84 -8.23
C LEU A 291 3.48 18.43 -9.60
N TYR A 292 4.52 19.10 -10.09
CA TYR A 292 5.04 18.89 -11.44
C TYR A 292 5.36 17.44 -11.78
N GLU A 293 6.05 16.71 -10.90
CA GLU A 293 6.43 15.33 -11.19
C GLU A 293 5.24 14.37 -11.31
N TYR A 294 4.16 14.66 -10.60
CA TYR A 294 2.93 13.87 -10.65
C TYR A 294 2.15 14.09 -11.94
N LEU A 295 2.02 15.35 -12.35
CA LEU A 295 1.42 15.68 -13.64
C LEU A 295 2.28 15.21 -14.82
N PHE A 296 3.62 15.25 -14.67
CA PHE A 296 4.53 14.66 -15.64
C PHE A 296 4.33 13.16 -15.78
N ALA A 297 4.25 12.45 -14.65
CA ALA A 297 4.01 11.00 -14.65
C ALA A 297 2.62 10.67 -15.24
N LEU A 298 1.60 11.46 -14.91
CA LEU A 298 0.24 11.31 -15.45
C LEU A 298 0.22 11.48 -16.97
N LYS A 299 0.87 12.52 -17.48
CA LYS A 299 0.89 12.82 -18.92
C LYS A 299 1.71 11.84 -19.74
N TYR A 300 2.91 11.53 -19.27
CA TYR A 300 3.89 10.77 -20.06
C TYR A 300 3.94 9.28 -19.70
N GLN A 301 3.15 8.84 -18.71
CA GLN A 301 3.10 7.46 -18.23
C GLN A 301 4.50 6.91 -17.86
N LYS A 302 5.35 7.78 -17.31
CA LYS A 302 6.71 7.45 -16.85
C LYS A 302 7.14 8.38 -15.73
N SER A 303 7.96 7.88 -14.83
CA SER A 303 8.59 8.69 -13.79
C SER A 303 9.72 9.56 -14.36
N MET A 304 9.98 10.69 -13.68
CA MET A 304 11.15 11.52 -13.98
C MET A 304 12.43 10.77 -13.62
N GLY A 305 13.40 10.77 -14.55
CA GLY A 305 14.67 10.06 -14.37
C GLY A 305 15.56 10.70 -13.28
N LEU A 306 16.49 9.90 -12.76
CA LEU A 306 17.52 10.38 -11.84
C LEU A 306 18.40 11.42 -12.54
N GLY A 307 18.65 12.56 -11.87
CA GLY A 307 19.47 13.64 -12.40
C GLY A 307 18.81 14.51 -13.47
N THR A 308 17.55 14.22 -13.84
CA THR A 308 16.76 15.13 -14.68
C THR A 308 16.51 16.42 -13.89
N TYR A 309 16.65 17.58 -14.55
CA TYR A 309 16.39 18.89 -13.96
C TYR A 309 17.23 19.27 -12.73
N SER A 310 18.50 18.84 -12.66
CA SER A 310 19.42 19.28 -11.59
C SER A 310 19.55 20.81 -11.47
N ASP A 311 19.37 21.53 -12.55
CA ASP A 311 19.43 23.00 -12.64
C ASP A 311 18.05 23.67 -12.65
N GLY A 312 17.00 22.92 -12.37
CA GLY A 312 15.60 23.35 -12.46
C GLY A 312 14.92 22.96 -13.76
N ILE A 313 13.60 23.03 -13.77
CA ILE A 313 12.75 22.69 -14.92
C ILE A 313 12.67 23.90 -15.86
N PRO A 314 12.93 23.76 -17.18
CA PRO A 314 12.80 24.85 -18.15
C PRO A 314 11.42 25.51 -18.10
N LYS A 315 11.39 26.82 -18.17
CA LYS A 315 10.16 27.63 -18.06
C LYS A 315 9.04 27.14 -18.97
N GLU A 316 9.33 26.96 -20.25
CA GLU A 316 8.32 26.53 -21.23
C GLU A 316 7.73 25.16 -20.95
N GLU A 317 8.55 24.19 -20.50
CA GLU A 317 8.08 22.85 -20.12
C GLU A 317 7.16 22.89 -18.91
N PHE A 318 7.58 23.62 -17.87
CA PHE A 318 6.81 23.74 -16.63
C PHE A 318 5.46 24.41 -16.88
N GLU A 319 5.46 25.58 -17.51
CA GLU A 319 4.26 26.36 -17.78
C GLU A 319 3.29 25.61 -18.70
N THR A 320 3.81 24.94 -19.74
CA THR A 320 2.97 24.13 -20.65
C THR A 320 2.23 23.03 -19.88
N LEU A 321 2.94 22.30 -19.03
CA LEU A 321 2.34 21.21 -18.25
C LEU A 321 1.31 21.73 -17.24
N MET A 322 1.67 22.77 -16.48
CA MET A 322 0.80 23.31 -15.45
C MET A 322 -0.49 23.90 -16.03
N THR A 323 -0.40 24.70 -17.09
CA THR A 323 -1.56 25.34 -17.72
C THR A 323 -2.48 24.35 -18.43
N GLU A 324 -1.99 23.19 -18.81
CA GLU A 324 -2.78 22.11 -19.39
C GLU A 324 -3.73 21.52 -18.34
N TYR A 325 -3.22 21.25 -17.13
CA TYR A 325 -3.95 20.53 -16.07
C TYR A 325 -4.64 21.44 -15.05
N LEU A 326 -4.24 22.72 -14.93
CA LEU A 326 -4.72 23.64 -13.91
C LEU A 326 -5.24 24.96 -14.51
N PRO A 327 -6.20 25.63 -13.87
CA PRO A 327 -6.73 26.92 -14.32
C PRO A 327 -5.78 28.08 -13.96
N VAL A 328 -4.50 27.95 -14.25
CA VAL A 328 -3.43 28.90 -13.91
C VAL A 328 -2.80 29.46 -15.18
N THR A 329 -2.36 30.71 -15.15
CA THR A 329 -1.62 31.37 -16.24
C THR A 329 -0.12 31.29 -15.99
N ALA A 330 0.68 31.47 -17.07
CA ALA A 330 2.14 31.53 -16.96
C ALA A 330 2.61 32.68 -16.05
N GLU A 331 1.88 33.81 -16.03
CA GLU A 331 2.21 34.94 -15.15
C GLU A 331 1.96 34.60 -13.67
N GLU A 332 0.86 33.92 -13.35
CA GLU A 332 0.58 33.46 -12.01
C GLU A 332 1.58 32.40 -11.52
N LEU A 333 2.02 31.48 -12.41
CA LEU A 333 3.04 30.50 -12.07
C LEU A 333 4.36 31.15 -11.66
N THR A 334 4.78 32.25 -12.31
CA THR A 334 5.99 32.99 -11.92
C THR A 334 5.89 33.66 -10.55
N ARG A 335 4.67 33.86 -10.04
CA ARG A 335 4.42 34.43 -8.72
C ARG A 335 4.26 33.38 -7.64
N TYR A 336 3.57 32.26 -7.96
CA TYR A 336 3.18 31.27 -6.96
C TYR A 336 4.17 30.11 -6.82
N ALA A 337 4.95 29.81 -7.87
CA ALA A 337 5.98 28.78 -7.82
C ALA A 337 7.38 29.36 -7.57
N VAL A 338 8.28 28.53 -7.07
CA VAL A 338 9.69 28.90 -6.93
C VAL A 338 10.33 28.97 -8.31
N TYR A 339 10.57 30.19 -8.78
CA TYR A 339 11.05 30.50 -10.14
C TYR A 339 12.34 31.30 -10.10
N ASP A 340 13.35 30.88 -10.88
CA ASP A 340 14.61 31.63 -11.12
C ASP A 340 14.54 32.41 -12.44
N GLY A 341 14.30 33.71 -12.35
CA GLY A 341 14.17 34.59 -13.51
C GLY A 341 15.46 34.76 -14.30
N GLU A 342 16.65 34.57 -13.72
CA GLU A 342 17.92 34.65 -14.43
C GLU A 342 18.17 33.42 -15.29
N LYS A 343 17.88 32.24 -14.72
CA LYS A 343 18.03 30.94 -15.40
C LYS A 343 16.84 30.58 -16.29
N GLN A 344 15.71 31.24 -16.12
CA GLN A 344 14.45 30.88 -16.75
C GLN A 344 14.04 29.45 -16.46
N THR A 345 14.12 29.04 -15.15
CA THR A 345 13.79 27.71 -14.68
C THR A 345 12.93 27.77 -13.42
N TYR A 346 12.06 26.77 -13.26
CA TYR A 346 11.35 26.52 -12.00
C TYR A 346 12.14 25.54 -11.15
N GLY A 347 12.17 25.78 -9.83
CA GLY A 347 12.84 24.91 -8.90
C GLY A 347 12.18 23.51 -8.86
N TRP A 348 13.00 22.49 -8.73
CA TRP A 348 12.53 21.13 -8.48
C TRP A 348 13.50 20.39 -7.57
N LYS A 349 12.94 19.59 -6.68
CA LYS A 349 13.70 18.76 -5.76
C LYS A 349 13.00 17.42 -5.62
N ARG A 350 13.73 16.35 -5.86
CA ARG A 350 13.20 15.00 -5.74
C ARG A 350 12.77 14.71 -4.28
N LEU A 351 11.66 13.99 -4.12
CA LEU A 351 11.31 13.41 -2.83
C LEU A 351 12.36 12.37 -2.41
N GLY A 352 12.76 12.44 -1.15
CA GLY A 352 13.68 11.49 -0.58
C GLY A 352 13.75 11.65 0.94
N PRO A 353 14.37 10.71 1.67
CA PRO A 353 14.39 10.70 3.14
C PRO A 353 14.97 11.97 3.78
N LEU A 354 15.85 12.69 3.05
CA LEU A 354 16.47 13.94 3.54
C LEU A 354 15.73 15.21 3.08
N THR A 355 14.72 15.08 2.23
CA THR A 355 14.06 16.23 1.59
C THR A 355 12.57 16.31 1.90
N TYR A 356 12.00 15.25 2.43
CA TYR A 356 10.58 15.17 2.77
C TYR A 356 10.39 14.18 3.93
N MET A 357 9.71 14.62 4.98
CA MET A 357 9.30 13.76 6.07
C MET A 357 7.93 13.17 5.74
N ALA A 358 7.92 11.92 5.29
CA ALA A 358 6.68 11.18 5.13
C ALA A 358 5.98 11.03 6.49
N ASN A 359 4.67 11.24 6.51
CA ASN A 359 3.81 10.94 7.64
C ASN A 359 2.82 9.84 7.27
N ARG A 360 2.08 9.32 8.25
CA ARG A 360 1.14 8.21 8.01
C ARG A 360 0.10 8.54 6.94
N PHE A 361 -0.44 9.76 6.97
CA PHE A 361 -1.45 10.23 6.00
C PHE A 361 -0.92 10.29 4.56
N SER A 362 0.36 10.56 4.36
CA SER A 362 0.93 10.73 3.01
C SER A 362 0.77 9.50 2.10
N ASN A 363 0.60 8.32 2.67
CA ASN A 363 0.39 7.06 1.93
C ASN A 363 -1.09 6.73 1.71
N SER A 364 -1.99 7.66 2.01
CA SER A 364 -3.43 7.46 1.75
C SER A 364 -3.71 7.31 0.27
N ILE A 365 -4.75 6.55 -0.03
CA ILE A 365 -5.28 6.38 -1.39
C ILE A 365 -6.64 7.07 -1.52
N PRO A 366 -6.95 7.69 -2.67
CA PRO A 366 -8.23 8.35 -2.91
C PRO A 366 -9.31 7.33 -3.29
N GLU A 367 -10.39 7.25 -2.52
CA GLU A 367 -11.58 6.44 -2.82
C GLU A 367 -12.72 7.34 -3.27
N VAL A 368 -13.19 7.19 -4.51
CA VAL A 368 -14.36 7.91 -5.01
C VAL A 368 -15.63 7.35 -4.37
N ARG A 369 -16.46 8.25 -3.81
CA ARG A 369 -17.73 7.90 -3.17
C ARG A 369 -18.96 8.38 -3.93
N GLU A 370 -18.84 9.49 -4.61
CA GLU A 370 -19.94 10.12 -5.32
C GLU A 370 -19.40 10.89 -6.53
N ILE A 371 -20.14 10.83 -7.62
CA ILE A 371 -19.89 11.58 -8.84
C ILE A 371 -21.11 12.45 -9.12
N GLN A 372 -20.93 13.76 -9.23
CA GLN A 372 -21.98 14.71 -9.52
C GLN A 372 -21.63 15.56 -10.75
N GLU A 373 -22.42 15.47 -11.79
CA GLU A 373 -22.32 16.37 -12.94
C GLU A 373 -22.87 17.77 -12.59
N ASN A 374 -22.11 18.79 -12.95
CA ASN A 374 -22.49 20.18 -12.72
C ASN A 374 -23.12 20.82 -13.98
N PRO A 375 -24.00 21.82 -13.82
CA PRO A 375 -24.65 22.47 -14.96
C PRO A 375 -23.69 23.18 -15.94
N ASP A 376 -22.48 23.49 -15.49
CA ASP A 376 -21.43 24.17 -16.29
C ASP A 376 -20.56 23.19 -17.11
N GLY A 377 -20.85 21.89 -17.06
CA GLY A 377 -20.12 20.85 -17.77
C GLY A 377 -18.85 20.38 -17.03
N THR A 378 -18.70 20.76 -15.77
CA THR A 378 -17.69 20.18 -14.87
C THR A 378 -18.27 19.02 -14.09
N THR A 379 -17.46 18.24 -13.40
CA THR A 379 -17.89 17.14 -12.52
C THR A 379 -17.23 17.26 -11.16
N SER A 380 -18.02 17.13 -10.11
CA SER A 380 -17.58 17.10 -8.73
C SER A 380 -17.49 15.65 -8.25
N TYR A 381 -16.38 15.30 -7.63
CA TYR A 381 -16.08 13.98 -7.09
C TYR A 381 -15.94 14.09 -5.58
N THR A 382 -16.81 13.45 -4.82
CA THR A 382 -16.61 13.27 -3.38
C THR A 382 -15.65 12.11 -3.18
N ILE A 383 -14.55 12.37 -2.49
CA ILE A 383 -13.42 11.45 -2.34
C ILE A 383 -13.08 11.32 -0.87
N ASP A 384 -12.90 10.08 -0.40
CA ASP A 384 -12.33 9.78 0.90
C ASP A 384 -10.84 9.44 0.77
N ALA A 385 -10.03 9.98 1.67
CA ALA A 385 -8.66 9.57 1.85
C ALA A 385 -8.63 8.33 2.77
N VAL A 386 -8.40 7.17 2.17
CA VAL A 386 -8.26 5.88 2.84
C VAL A 386 -6.82 5.70 3.26
N CYS A 387 -6.55 5.44 4.54
CA CYS A 387 -5.19 5.38 5.08
C CYS A 387 -4.93 4.08 5.83
N GLU A 388 -4.27 3.14 5.17
CA GLU A 388 -3.87 1.86 5.77
C GLU A 388 -2.99 2.06 7.01
N ALA A 389 -2.01 2.97 6.95
CA ALA A 389 -1.11 3.25 8.07
C ALA A 389 -1.82 3.79 9.33
N MET A 390 -3.07 4.22 9.21
CA MET A 390 -3.91 4.67 10.31
C MET A 390 -5.03 3.67 10.62
N GLY A 391 -5.22 2.63 9.81
CA GLY A 391 -6.30 1.66 9.93
C GLY A 391 -7.69 2.25 9.63
N GLU A 392 -7.73 3.35 8.85
CA GLU A 392 -8.96 4.11 8.60
C GLU A 392 -9.34 4.13 7.13
N ASP A 393 -10.59 3.76 6.84
CA ASP A 393 -11.17 3.81 5.51
C ASP A 393 -11.67 5.21 5.11
N CYS A 394 -11.55 6.17 6.01
CA CYS A 394 -11.77 7.59 5.79
C CYS A 394 -11.09 8.44 6.87
N VAL A 395 -9.93 8.99 6.59
CA VAL A 395 -9.28 9.99 7.46
C VAL A 395 -9.83 11.39 7.17
N MET A 396 -10.03 11.68 5.90
CA MET A 396 -10.45 12.99 5.40
C MET A 396 -11.33 12.79 4.16
N SER A 397 -12.41 13.55 4.07
CA SER A 397 -13.21 13.65 2.85
C SER A 397 -13.00 15.00 2.18
N HIS A 398 -13.01 15.03 0.85
CA HIS A 398 -12.92 16.25 0.07
C HIS A 398 -13.74 16.16 -1.21
N VAL A 399 -14.06 17.30 -1.81
CA VAL A 399 -14.73 17.40 -3.10
C VAL A 399 -13.76 17.99 -4.11
N LEU A 400 -13.40 17.21 -5.09
CA LEU A 400 -12.56 17.63 -6.21
C LEU A 400 -13.44 17.94 -7.42
N THR A 401 -13.30 19.14 -7.98
CA THR A 401 -13.96 19.52 -9.23
C THR A 401 -12.98 19.35 -10.40
N MET A 402 -13.40 18.57 -11.40
CA MET A 402 -12.62 18.34 -12.61
C MET A 402 -13.47 18.56 -13.86
N GLN A 403 -12.78 18.76 -14.97
CA GLN A 403 -13.35 18.69 -16.32
C GLN A 403 -12.64 17.58 -17.08
N ILE A 404 -13.39 16.57 -17.49
CA ILE A 404 -12.90 15.53 -18.42
C ILE A 404 -13.44 15.87 -19.80
N ARG A 405 -12.55 16.03 -20.80
CA ARG A 405 -12.93 16.36 -22.16
C ARG A 405 -13.16 15.10 -22.98
N GLU A 406 -13.82 15.26 -24.13
CA GLU A 406 -14.12 14.15 -25.06
C GLU A 406 -12.86 13.38 -25.53
N ASP A 407 -11.73 14.03 -25.58
CA ASP A 407 -10.43 13.43 -25.95
C ASP A 407 -9.74 12.70 -24.78
N GLY A 408 -10.39 12.63 -23.61
CA GLY A 408 -9.84 12.03 -22.39
C GLY A 408 -8.88 12.93 -21.61
N SER A 409 -8.58 14.16 -22.10
CA SER A 409 -7.78 15.10 -21.33
C SER A 409 -8.57 15.64 -20.13
N ILE A 410 -7.85 15.86 -19.02
CA ILE A 410 -8.45 16.33 -17.77
C ILE A 410 -7.93 17.70 -17.37
N ARG A 411 -8.72 18.40 -16.57
CA ARG A 411 -8.32 19.62 -15.88
C ARG A 411 -8.87 19.60 -14.46
N TYR A 412 -8.00 19.78 -13.49
CA TYR A 412 -8.37 19.98 -12.10
C TYR A 412 -8.75 21.43 -11.91
N LEU A 413 -9.89 21.72 -11.30
CA LEU A 413 -10.46 23.07 -11.24
C LEU A 413 -10.61 23.59 -9.81
N GLY A 414 -10.62 22.74 -8.82
CA GLY A 414 -10.70 23.10 -7.41
C GLY A 414 -10.84 21.88 -6.51
N ASN A 415 -10.46 22.04 -5.27
CA ASN A 415 -10.60 21.03 -4.24
C ASN A 415 -11.07 21.69 -2.94
N GLN A 416 -12.03 21.10 -2.28
CA GLN A 416 -12.54 21.54 -0.98
C GLN A 416 -12.52 20.37 0.01
N VAL A 417 -11.73 20.50 1.05
CA VAL A 417 -11.74 19.56 2.17
C VAL A 417 -12.98 19.81 3.01
N LEU A 418 -13.69 18.73 3.34
CA LEU A 418 -14.96 18.79 4.06
C LEU A 418 -14.74 18.77 5.57
N GLU A 419 -15.67 19.38 6.30
CA GLU A 419 -15.74 19.39 7.76
C GLU A 419 -14.38 19.74 8.43
N ASP A 420 -13.94 18.92 9.38
CA ASP A 420 -12.71 19.05 10.16
C ASP A 420 -11.51 18.28 9.53
N GLY A 421 -11.62 17.91 8.24
CA GLY A 421 -10.62 17.08 7.57
C GLY A 421 -9.20 17.62 7.65
N LEU A 422 -9.02 18.94 7.55
CA LEU A 422 -7.70 19.57 7.69
C LEU A 422 -7.10 19.46 9.09
N GLU A 423 -7.93 19.36 10.14
CA GLU A 423 -7.48 19.20 11.52
C GLU A 423 -7.01 17.78 11.83
N LYS A 424 -7.49 16.79 11.05
CA LYS A 424 -7.19 15.37 11.22
C LYS A 424 -5.90 14.94 10.55
N ILE A 425 -5.37 15.74 9.61
CA ILE A 425 -4.17 15.42 8.86
C ILE A 425 -3.01 16.31 9.26
N THR A 426 -1.79 15.82 9.05
CA THR A 426 -0.58 16.62 9.28
C THR A 426 -0.55 17.78 8.28
N GLU A 427 -0.15 18.98 8.75
CA GLU A 427 0.07 20.14 7.90
C GLU A 427 0.98 19.79 6.71
N TYR A 428 0.65 20.35 5.54
CA TYR A 428 1.42 20.13 4.33
C TYR A 428 2.77 20.85 4.40
N GLN A 429 3.83 20.15 4.07
CA GLN A 429 5.16 20.72 3.92
C GLN A 429 5.47 20.93 2.44
N TYR A 430 5.61 22.18 2.03
CA TYR A 430 5.98 22.52 0.65
C TYR A 430 7.32 21.90 0.27
N ARG A 431 7.41 21.38 -0.94
CA ARG A 431 8.62 20.72 -1.44
C ARG A 431 9.83 21.65 -1.49
N LEU A 432 9.62 22.89 -1.83
CA LEU A 432 10.61 23.96 -1.78
C LEU A 432 10.14 25.05 -0.83
N PRO A 433 11.08 25.66 -0.06
CA PRO A 433 10.72 26.84 0.71
C PRO A 433 10.13 27.89 -0.20
N GLN A 434 8.92 28.32 0.09
CA GLN A 434 8.35 29.51 -0.57
C GLN A 434 9.29 30.67 -0.28
N THR A 435 9.83 31.30 -1.29
CA THR A 435 10.56 32.56 -1.08
C THR A 435 9.54 33.57 -0.58
N ASP A 436 9.79 34.17 0.58
CA ASP A 436 9.04 35.33 1.05
C ASP A 436 9.05 36.38 -0.07
N THR A 437 8.05 36.32 -0.94
CA THR A 437 7.73 37.45 -1.81
C THR A 437 7.08 38.46 -0.89
N GLY A 438 7.94 39.28 -0.24
CA GLY A 438 7.47 40.37 0.61
C GLY A 438 6.47 41.22 -0.16
N LEU A 439 5.20 41.07 0.19
CA LEU A 439 4.13 42.01 -0.10
C LEU A 439 4.24 43.23 0.82
#